data_511cc24ca97bc332a1f1b438c692a404
#
_entry.id   511cc24ca97bc332a1f1b438c692a404
#
_cell.length_a   1.000
_cell.length_b   1.000
_cell.length_c   1.000
_cell.angle_alpha   90.00
_cell.angle_beta   90.00
_cell.angle_gamma   90.00
#
_symmetry.space_group_name_H-M   'P 1'
#
loop_
_entity.id
_entity.type
_entity.pdbx_description
1 polymer ?
#
loop_
_entity_poly.entity_id
_entity_poly.type
_entity_poly.pdbx_seq_one_letter_code
_entity_poly.pdbx_strand_id
1 'polypeptide(L)'
;MFVFSSVYQLPFGRGKAFLSNSHSIVQKVAGDWSLGSIITLNSGAPFNALAGGDIANTGGPSQRAQRTGASPYSSSGFHQTASGWLNKAAFAVPASFTFGNESRNDLVGPTFKNVDFNASKNFPLIESMNLQFRAELFNLFNHTNFSNPDNGVQDGQFGQILSAAGPGREVQFALKLVF
;
A
#
# COMPACT_ATOMS: atom_id res chain seq x y z
N MET A 1 -11.64 0.02 -1.97
CA MET A 1 -10.69 -0.11 -0.85
C MET A 1 -11.31 -0.98 0.22
N PHE A 2 -10.56 -1.95 0.74
CA PHE A 2 -10.95 -2.80 1.87
C PHE A 2 -9.88 -2.66 2.96
N VAL A 3 -10.31 -2.41 4.20
CA VAL A 3 -9.44 -2.37 5.38
C VAL A 3 -10.06 -3.25 6.45
N PHE A 4 -9.27 -4.17 6.94
CA PHE A 4 -9.65 -5.01 8.08
C PHE A 4 -8.64 -4.82 9.20
N SER A 5 -9.13 -4.55 10.40
CA SER A 5 -8.31 -4.47 11.61
C SER A 5 -8.79 -5.45 12.65
N SER A 6 -7.85 -6.08 13.32
CA SER A 6 -8.14 -7.01 14.42
C SER A 6 -7.17 -6.83 15.57
N VAL A 7 -7.67 -7.07 16.78
CA VAL A 7 -6.85 -7.19 17.98
C VAL A 7 -7.27 -8.47 18.69
N TYR A 8 -6.29 -9.31 19.02
CA TYR A 8 -6.51 -10.58 19.67
C TYR A 8 -5.61 -10.73 20.90
N GLN A 9 -6.21 -10.89 22.05
CA GLN A 9 -5.49 -11.23 23.27
C GLN A 9 -5.24 -12.73 23.33
N LEU A 10 -3.98 -13.13 23.42
CA LEU A 10 -3.64 -14.55 23.53
C LEU A 10 -4.23 -15.15 24.81
N PRO A 11 -4.78 -16.37 24.74
CA PRO A 11 -5.41 -17.02 25.88
C PRO A 11 -4.38 -17.70 26.81
N PHE A 12 -3.19 -17.08 26.95
CA PHE A 12 -2.10 -17.57 27.79
C PHE A 12 -1.87 -16.62 28.97
N GLY A 13 -1.67 -17.14 30.19
CA GLY A 13 -1.35 -16.34 31.37
C GLY A 13 -2.27 -16.63 32.57
N ARG A 14 -2.11 -15.85 33.62
CA ARG A 14 -2.93 -15.99 34.85
C ARG A 14 -4.41 -15.72 34.56
N GLY A 15 -5.28 -16.66 34.97
CA GLY A 15 -6.72 -16.54 34.75
C GLY A 15 -7.15 -16.70 33.30
N LYS A 16 -6.27 -17.13 32.40
CA LYS A 16 -6.54 -17.45 31.00
C LYS A 16 -6.75 -18.98 30.82
N ALA A 17 -7.20 -19.37 29.62
CA ALA A 17 -7.47 -20.78 29.32
C ALA A 17 -6.24 -21.68 29.38
N PHE A 18 -5.05 -21.12 29.06
CA PHE A 18 -3.80 -21.87 29.02
C PHE A 18 -2.74 -21.22 29.91
N LEU A 19 -1.84 -22.05 30.45
CA LEU A 19 -0.73 -21.62 31.30
C LEU A 19 -1.15 -20.96 32.63
N SER A 20 -2.39 -21.10 33.08
CA SER A 20 -2.89 -20.48 34.31
C SER A 20 -2.10 -20.89 35.56
N ASN A 21 -1.62 -22.15 35.61
CA ASN A 21 -0.88 -22.73 36.74
C ASN A 21 0.62 -22.95 36.42
N SER A 22 1.14 -22.33 35.38
CA SER A 22 2.53 -22.48 35.00
C SER A 22 3.46 -21.72 35.95
N HIS A 23 4.75 -22.12 35.95
CA HIS A 23 5.78 -21.45 36.74
C HIS A 23 5.82 -19.94 36.41
N SER A 24 6.09 -19.09 37.39
CA SER A 24 6.01 -17.64 37.28
C SER A 24 6.85 -17.05 36.12
N ILE A 25 7.98 -17.65 35.80
CA ILE A 25 8.83 -17.22 34.67
C ILE A 25 8.13 -17.47 33.34
N VAL A 26 7.50 -18.65 33.14
CA VAL A 26 6.75 -18.99 31.93
C VAL A 26 5.58 -18.02 31.74
N GLN A 27 4.87 -17.69 32.80
CA GLN A 27 3.78 -16.70 32.73
C GLN A 27 4.30 -15.30 32.37
N LYS A 28 5.43 -14.88 32.96
CA LYS A 28 6.04 -13.59 32.64
C LYS A 28 6.52 -13.49 31.20
N VAL A 29 6.92 -14.58 30.57
CA VAL A 29 7.41 -14.56 29.17
C VAL A 29 6.26 -14.81 28.18
N ALA A 30 5.45 -15.84 28.38
CA ALA A 30 4.46 -16.31 27.42
C ALA A 30 3.03 -15.76 27.64
N GLY A 31 2.73 -15.22 28.84
CA GLY A 31 1.40 -14.73 29.17
C GLY A 31 1.13 -13.30 28.68
N ASP A 32 -0.16 -12.97 28.60
CA ASP A 32 -0.68 -11.60 28.43
C ASP A 32 -0.22 -10.85 27.20
N TRP A 33 0.05 -11.56 26.11
CA TRP A 33 0.33 -10.96 24.81
C TRP A 33 -0.97 -10.52 24.13
N SER A 34 -0.91 -9.34 23.48
CA SER A 34 -1.92 -8.83 22.57
C SER A 34 -1.32 -8.70 21.19
N LEU A 35 -1.99 -9.30 20.21
CA LEU A 35 -1.61 -9.23 18.80
C LEU A 35 -2.61 -8.37 18.06
N GLY A 36 -2.11 -7.49 17.18
CA GLY A 36 -2.94 -6.70 16.31
C GLY A 36 -2.52 -6.86 14.87
N SER A 37 -3.45 -6.75 13.95
CA SER A 37 -3.13 -6.69 12.53
C SER A 37 -4.04 -5.71 11.80
N ILE A 38 -3.49 -5.07 10.77
CA ILE A 38 -4.22 -4.23 9.83
C ILE A 38 -3.92 -4.74 8.43
N ILE A 39 -4.95 -5.14 7.70
CA ILE A 39 -4.86 -5.58 6.31
C ILE A 39 -5.49 -4.51 5.45
N THR A 40 -4.74 -3.97 4.50
CA THR A 40 -5.21 -2.96 3.54
C THR A 40 -5.10 -3.53 2.14
N LEU A 41 -6.23 -3.59 1.43
CA LEU A 41 -6.31 -3.98 0.03
C LEU A 41 -6.99 -2.86 -0.75
N ASN A 42 -6.36 -2.40 -1.83
CA ASN A 42 -6.93 -1.41 -2.72
C ASN A 42 -6.78 -1.85 -4.17
N SER A 43 -7.85 -1.75 -4.94
CA SER A 43 -7.79 -1.84 -6.40
C SER A 43 -7.03 -0.62 -6.92
N GLY A 44 -6.17 -0.73 -7.88
CA GLY A 44 -5.33 0.36 -8.35
C GLY A 44 -6.04 1.72 -8.46
N ALA A 45 -5.28 2.79 -8.32
CA ALA A 45 -5.82 4.14 -8.42
C ALA A 45 -6.11 4.49 -9.88
N PRO A 46 -7.27 5.12 -10.18
CA PRO A 46 -7.57 5.56 -11.54
C PRO A 46 -6.70 6.76 -11.93
N PHE A 47 -6.34 6.82 -13.21
CA PHE A 47 -5.53 7.92 -13.76
C PHE A 47 -5.78 8.09 -15.26
N ASN A 48 -5.13 9.07 -15.88
CA ASN A 48 -5.21 9.34 -17.33
C ASN A 48 -3.82 9.40 -17.94
N ALA A 49 -3.71 9.07 -19.21
CA ALA A 49 -2.56 9.43 -20.03
C ALA A 49 -2.65 10.90 -20.43
N LEU A 50 -1.54 11.63 -20.31
CA LEU A 50 -1.47 13.07 -20.54
C LEU A 50 -0.64 13.37 -21.79
N ALA A 51 -1.16 14.27 -22.63
CA ALA A 51 -0.48 14.66 -23.85
C ALA A 51 0.65 15.69 -23.64
N GLY A 52 0.78 16.22 -22.39
CA GLY A 52 1.72 17.30 -22.11
C GLY A 52 1.30 18.65 -22.71
N GLY A 53 1.46 19.72 -21.97
CA GLY A 53 1.17 21.08 -22.41
C GLY A 53 -0.30 21.38 -22.74
N ASP A 54 -0.57 22.58 -23.22
CA ASP A 54 -1.87 23.05 -23.66
C ASP A 54 -2.02 22.90 -25.18
N ILE A 55 -2.24 21.67 -25.63
CA ILE A 55 -2.36 21.35 -27.07
C ILE A 55 -3.59 22.03 -27.71
N ALA A 56 -4.67 22.18 -26.96
CA ALA A 56 -5.88 22.82 -27.46
C ALA A 56 -5.84 24.34 -27.39
N ASN A 57 -4.78 24.93 -26.83
CA ASN A 57 -4.59 26.38 -26.68
C ASN A 57 -5.73 27.06 -25.91
N THR A 58 -6.09 26.49 -24.78
CA THR A 58 -7.19 26.98 -23.92
C THR A 58 -6.69 27.70 -22.67
N GLY A 59 -5.37 27.82 -22.48
CA GLY A 59 -4.74 28.34 -21.28
C GLY A 59 -4.79 27.39 -20.08
N GLY A 60 -5.15 26.13 -20.32
CA GLY A 60 -5.29 25.10 -19.30
C GLY A 60 -4.02 24.28 -19.07
N PRO A 61 -4.07 23.38 -18.05
CA PRO A 61 -2.98 22.43 -17.80
C PRO A 61 -2.89 21.37 -18.90
N SER A 62 -1.93 20.44 -18.74
CA SER A 62 -1.77 19.27 -19.61
C SER A 62 -3.10 18.54 -19.84
N GLN A 63 -3.36 18.19 -21.09
CA GLN A 63 -4.61 17.59 -21.53
C GLN A 63 -4.49 16.07 -21.65
N ARG A 64 -5.64 15.39 -21.66
CA ARG A 64 -5.70 13.94 -21.86
C ARG A 64 -5.24 13.58 -23.29
N ALA A 65 -4.67 12.39 -23.40
CA ALA A 65 -4.16 11.87 -24.65
C ALA A 65 -5.27 11.53 -25.65
N GLN A 66 -4.88 11.34 -26.89
CA GLN A 66 -5.69 10.75 -27.95
C GLN A 66 -5.54 9.23 -27.90
N ARG A 67 -6.67 8.48 -27.80
CA ARG A 67 -6.69 7.03 -27.92
C ARG A 67 -6.64 6.63 -29.40
N THR A 68 -5.82 5.63 -29.72
CA THR A 68 -5.65 5.12 -31.10
C THR A 68 -6.57 3.94 -31.42
N GLY A 69 -7.27 3.39 -30.43
CA GLY A 69 -8.06 2.15 -30.55
C GLY A 69 -7.32 0.88 -30.16
N ALA A 70 -5.99 0.93 -29.98
CA ALA A 70 -5.25 -0.20 -29.44
C ALA A 70 -5.54 -0.42 -27.95
N SER A 71 -5.24 -1.63 -27.44
CA SER A 71 -5.37 -1.92 -26.00
C SER A 71 -4.44 -1.01 -25.18
N PRO A 72 -4.95 -0.37 -24.11
CA PRO A 72 -4.18 0.58 -23.32
C PRO A 72 -3.06 -0.07 -22.51
N TYR A 73 -3.16 -1.34 -22.20
CA TYR A 73 -2.19 -2.08 -21.40
C TYR A 73 -1.26 -2.92 -22.29
N SER A 74 -0.01 -3.07 -21.88
CA SER A 74 1.02 -3.78 -22.65
C SER A 74 0.77 -5.28 -22.78
N SER A 75 0.02 -5.86 -21.84
CA SER A 75 -0.40 -7.26 -21.90
C SER A 75 -1.84 -7.40 -21.44
N SER A 76 -2.52 -8.46 -21.87
CA SER A 76 -3.86 -8.79 -21.43
C SER A 76 -3.85 -9.46 -20.05
N GLY A 77 -4.85 -9.18 -19.23
CA GLY A 77 -5.01 -9.81 -17.92
C GLY A 77 -4.07 -9.26 -16.86
N PHE A 78 -3.59 -10.13 -15.96
CA PHE A 78 -2.79 -9.75 -14.79
C PHE A 78 -1.26 -9.78 -15.03
N HIS A 79 -0.82 -9.68 -16.26
CA HIS A 79 0.58 -9.85 -16.64
C HIS A 79 1.33 -8.54 -16.91
N GLN A 80 0.77 -7.38 -16.50
CA GLN A 80 1.49 -6.12 -16.60
C GLN A 80 2.76 -6.17 -15.72
N THR A 81 3.85 -5.67 -16.26
CA THR A 81 5.13 -5.56 -15.56
C THR A 81 5.44 -4.09 -15.22
N ALA A 82 6.32 -3.87 -14.25
CA ALA A 82 6.77 -2.52 -13.92
C ALA A 82 7.44 -1.79 -15.11
N SER A 83 8.10 -2.52 -15.98
CA SER A 83 8.77 -1.97 -17.18
C SER A 83 7.84 -1.74 -18.38
N GLY A 84 6.59 -2.17 -18.31
CA GLY A 84 5.64 -2.07 -19.43
C GLY A 84 4.20 -2.22 -18.94
N TRP A 85 3.72 -1.28 -18.17
CA TRP A 85 2.32 -1.26 -17.68
C TRP A 85 1.37 -0.80 -18.79
N LEU A 86 1.69 0.34 -19.44
CA LEU A 86 0.89 0.86 -20.53
C LEU A 86 1.51 0.55 -21.91
N ASN A 87 0.64 0.39 -22.88
CA ASN A 87 1.01 0.23 -24.28
C ASN A 87 1.11 1.61 -24.96
N LYS A 88 2.32 2.06 -25.27
CA LYS A 88 2.55 3.36 -25.90
C LYS A 88 1.79 3.52 -27.23
N ALA A 89 1.59 2.44 -28.00
CA ALA A 89 0.87 2.50 -29.26
C ALA A 89 -0.63 2.81 -29.12
N ALA A 90 -1.18 2.67 -27.90
CA ALA A 90 -2.58 2.99 -27.62
C ALA A 90 -2.86 4.48 -27.43
N PHE A 91 -1.81 5.32 -27.35
CA PHE A 91 -1.92 6.73 -27.02
C PHE A 91 -1.12 7.59 -27.98
N ALA A 92 -1.65 8.72 -28.33
CA ALA A 92 -1.01 9.72 -29.15
C ALA A 92 -1.26 11.12 -28.60
N VAL A 93 -0.45 12.08 -29.03
CA VAL A 93 -0.70 13.51 -28.80
C VAL A 93 -1.86 13.91 -29.71
N PRO A 94 -2.89 14.60 -29.18
CA PRO A 94 -3.96 15.16 -30.01
C PRO A 94 -3.42 16.12 -31.08
N ALA A 95 -4.15 16.32 -32.16
CA ALA A 95 -3.85 17.36 -33.12
C ALA A 95 -3.87 18.75 -32.46
N SER A 96 -3.06 19.68 -32.96
CA SER A 96 -3.04 21.07 -32.45
C SER A 96 -4.44 21.66 -32.45
N PHE A 97 -4.75 22.41 -31.41
CA PHE A 97 -6.05 23.05 -31.18
C PHE A 97 -7.22 22.08 -30.98
N THR A 98 -6.94 20.83 -30.61
CA THR A 98 -7.98 19.82 -30.30
C THR A 98 -7.76 19.19 -28.94
N PHE A 99 -8.84 18.70 -28.33
CA PHE A 99 -8.79 17.87 -27.14
C PHE A 99 -8.55 16.42 -27.48
N GLY A 100 -7.84 15.70 -26.62
CA GLY A 100 -7.79 14.24 -26.69
C GLY A 100 -9.13 13.60 -26.32
N ASN A 101 -9.35 12.40 -26.84
CA ASN A 101 -10.60 11.65 -26.66
C ASN A 101 -10.57 10.63 -25.53
N GLU A 102 -9.47 10.53 -24.76
CA GLU A 102 -9.43 9.63 -23.61
C GLU A 102 -10.47 10.03 -22.56
N SER A 103 -11.22 9.06 -22.06
CA SER A 103 -12.20 9.29 -20.99
C SER A 103 -11.50 9.64 -19.67
N ARG A 104 -12.22 10.34 -18.79
CA ARG A 104 -11.66 10.66 -17.47
C ARG A 104 -11.49 9.41 -16.64
N ASN A 105 -10.31 9.24 -16.03
CA ASN A 105 -9.97 8.09 -15.17
C ASN A 105 -10.14 6.74 -15.87
N ASP A 106 -9.78 6.68 -17.14
CA ASP A 106 -9.93 5.53 -18.02
C ASP A 106 -8.95 4.40 -17.71
N LEU A 107 -7.84 4.73 -17.07
CA LEU A 107 -6.78 3.80 -16.72
C LEU A 107 -6.78 3.48 -15.23
N VAL A 108 -6.32 2.28 -14.90
CA VAL A 108 -6.17 1.81 -13.53
C VAL A 108 -4.74 1.34 -13.30
N GLY A 109 -4.13 1.84 -12.25
CA GLY A 109 -2.78 1.48 -11.84
C GLY A 109 -2.69 0.16 -11.08
N PRO A 110 -1.51 -0.14 -10.50
CA PRO A 110 -1.29 -1.34 -9.71
C PRO A 110 -2.18 -1.41 -8.47
N THR A 111 -2.49 -2.63 -8.06
CA THR A 111 -3.17 -2.86 -6.78
C THR A 111 -2.22 -2.61 -5.62
N PHE A 112 -2.77 -2.09 -4.51
CA PHE A 112 -2.04 -1.93 -3.26
C PHE A 112 -2.46 -3.02 -2.26
N LYS A 113 -1.47 -3.69 -1.65
CA LYS A 113 -1.68 -4.74 -0.66
C LYS A 113 -0.69 -4.54 0.48
N ASN A 114 -1.20 -4.36 1.69
CA ASN A 114 -0.35 -4.19 2.86
C ASN A 114 -0.92 -4.96 4.04
N VAL A 115 -0.02 -5.51 4.85
CA VAL A 115 -0.35 -6.13 6.14
C VAL A 115 0.62 -5.58 7.17
N ASP A 116 0.08 -4.86 8.13
CA ASP A 116 0.81 -4.43 9.31
C ASP A 116 0.45 -5.33 10.49
N PHE A 117 1.45 -5.61 11.31
CA PHE A 117 1.29 -6.48 12.46
C PHE A 117 1.93 -5.84 13.68
N ASN A 118 1.30 -5.99 14.83
CA ASN A 118 1.89 -5.61 16.11
C ASN A 118 1.70 -6.69 17.16
N ALA A 119 2.70 -6.81 18.03
CA ALA A 119 2.64 -7.60 19.24
C ALA A 119 2.97 -6.71 20.42
N SER A 120 2.14 -6.71 21.45
CA SER A 120 2.37 -5.94 22.66
C SER A 120 2.15 -6.77 23.91
N LYS A 121 2.87 -6.40 24.95
CA LYS A 121 2.78 -7.03 26.27
C LYS A 121 3.01 -6.01 27.35
N ASN A 122 2.21 -6.11 28.42
CA ASN A 122 2.39 -5.33 29.62
C ASN A 122 3.05 -6.19 30.71
N PHE A 123 4.09 -5.63 31.30
CA PHE A 123 4.77 -6.19 32.47
C PHE A 123 4.45 -5.34 33.69
N PRO A 124 3.60 -5.80 34.62
CA PRO A 124 3.41 -5.09 35.88
C PRO A 124 4.70 -5.16 36.70
N LEU A 125 5.27 -4.02 37.05
CA LEU A 125 6.48 -3.91 37.87
C LEU A 125 6.13 -3.77 39.35
N ILE A 126 5.27 -2.78 39.67
CA ILE A 126 4.67 -2.54 40.98
C ILE A 126 3.22 -2.09 40.77
N GLU A 127 2.45 -1.92 41.84
CA GLU A 127 1.02 -1.62 41.75
C GLU A 127 0.67 -0.40 40.87
N SER A 128 1.53 0.62 40.81
CA SER A 128 1.32 1.84 40.01
C SER A 128 2.17 1.90 38.73
N MET A 129 3.06 0.92 38.48
CA MET A 129 3.99 0.99 37.33
C MET A 129 3.87 -0.23 36.44
N ASN A 130 3.74 0.04 35.14
CA ASN A 130 3.70 -0.98 34.10
C ASN A 130 4.75 -0.66 33.00
N LEU A 131 5.50 -1.67 32.60
CA LEU A 131 6.36 -1.60 31.43
C LEU A 131 5.62 -2.25 30.25
N GLN A 132 5.33 -1.46 29.23
CA GLN A 132 4.77 -1.97 27.99
C GLN A 132 5.86 -2.17 26.96
N PHE A 133 6.00 -3.39 26.47
CA PHE A 133 6.77 -3.74 25.27
C PHE A 133 5.84 -3.75 24.06
N ARG A 134 6.33 -3.21 22.92
CA ARG A 134 5.64 -3.28 21.63
C ARG A 134 6.64 -3.62 20.53
N ALA A 135 6.26 -4.55 19.68
CA ALA A 135 6.93 -4.86 18.43
C ALA A 135 5.95 -4.55 17.30
N GLU A 136 6.33 -3.71 16.36
CA GLU A 136 5.50 -3.28 15.23
C GLU A 136 6.25 -3.63 13.94
N LEU A 137 5.55 -4.31 13.04
CA LEU A 137 6.05 -4.73 11.74
C LEU A 137 5.13 -4.13 10.67
N PHE A 138 5.62 -3.09 10.01
CA PHE A 138 4.94 -2.49 8.88
C PHE A 138 5.34 -3.22 7.62
N ASN A 139 4.38 -3.43 6.71
CA ASN A 139 4.56 -4.23 5.50
C ASN A 139 5.20 -5.61 5.83
N LEU A 140 4.52 -6.37 6.68
CA LEU A 140 4.98 -7.64 7.25
C LEU A 140 5.60 -8.58 6.20
N PHE A 141 4.98 -8.68 5.03
CA PHE A 141 5.41 -9.58 3.96
C PHE A 141 6.44 -8.98 3.01
N ASN A 142 6.88 -7.73 3.28
CA ASN A 142 7.80 -6.98 2.40
C ASN A 142 7.32 -6.94 0.94
N HIS A 143 6.01 -6.74 0.76
CA HIS A 143 5.40 -6.66 -0.55
C HIS A 143 5.69 -5.29 -1.17
N THR A 144 6.26 -5.26 -2.38
CA THR A 144 6.45 -4.01 -3.10
C THR A 144 5.12 -3.55 -3.69
N ASN A 145 4.61 -2.43 -3.17
CA ASN A 145 3.46 -1.74 -3.74
C ASN A 145 3.96 -0.69 -4.74
N PHE A 146 3.53 -0.77 -5.96
CA PHE A 146 3.96 0.12 -7.03
C PHE A 146 3.10 1.38 -7.11
N SER A 147 3.72 2.51 -7.47
CA SER A 147 3.02 3.74 -7.86
C SER A 147 2.31 3.58 -9.19
N ASN A 148 1.48 4.56 -9.58
CA ASN A 148 0.98 4.62 -10.94
C ASN A 148 2.16 4.75 -11.92
N PRO A 149 2.03 4.19 -13.13
CA PRO A 149 3.05 4.34 -14.16
C PRO A 149 3.17 5.79 -14.64
N ASP A 150 4.31 6.13 -15.22
CA ASP A 150 4.49 7.37 -15.95
C ASP A 150 3.40 7.48 -17.01
N ASN A 151 2.68 8.59 -17.00
CA ASN A 151 1.50 8.81 -17.82
C ASN A 151 1.66 9.91 -18.88
N GLY A 152 2.84 10.50 -19.00
CA GLY A 152 3.16 11.49 -20.04
C GLY A 152 3.45 10.84 -21.38
N VAL A 153 2.54 10.91 -22.36
CA VAL A 153 2.67 10.23 -23.67
C VAL A 153 3.96 10.59 -24.41
N GLN A 154 4.48 11.80 -24.18
CA GLN A 154 5.73 12.29 -24.79
C GLN A 154 6.98 11.85 -24.02
N ASP A 155 6.84 11.31 -22.83
CA ASP A 155 7.95 10.95 -21.98
C ASP A 155 8.62 9.66 -22.48
N GLY A 156 9.93 9.59 -22.32
CA GLY A 156 10.70 8.41 -22.71
C GLY A 156 10.37 7.16 -21.90
N GLN A 157 9.81 7.34 -20.71
CA GLN A 157 9.46 6.30 -19.75
C GLN A 157 7.95 6.04 -19.65
N PHE A 158 7.19 6.60 -20.61
CA PHE A 158 5.72 6.42 -20.64
C PHE A 158 5.32 4.96 -20.43
N GLY A 159 4.40 4.75 -19.52
CA GLY A 159 3.84 3.44 -19.21
C GLY A 159 4.71 2.57 -18.30
N GLN A 160 5.86 3.06 -17.84
CA GLN A 160 6.73 2.36 -16.90
C GLN A 160 6.44 2.81 -15.46
N ILE A 161 6.54 1.90 -14.51
CA ILE A 161 6.47 2.22 -13.09
C ILE A 161 7.87 2.52 -12.57
N LEU A 162 8.06 3.75 -12.10
CA LEU A 162 9.38 4.28 -11.72
C LEU A 162 9.61 4.30 -10.21
N SER A 163 8.57 4.07 -9.42
CA SER A 163 8.66 4.16 -7.96
C SER A 163 7.69 3.21 -7.25
N ALA A 164 7.96 2.98 -5.98
CA ALA A 164 7.04 2.31 -5.08
C ALA A 164 6.06 3.31 -4.45
N ALA A 165 4.83 2.87 -4.17
CA ALA A 165 3.79 3.65 -3.50
C ALA A 165 3.93 3.66 -1.97
N GLY A 166 4.86 2.91 -1.42
CA GLY A 166 5.11 2.85 0.01
C GLY A 166 6.48 2.27 0.34
N PRO A 167 6.90 2.37 1.60
CA PRO A 167 8.18 1.83 2.05
C PRO A 167 8.21 0.30 1.99
N GLY A 168 9.41 -0.26 2.03
CA GLY A 168 9.65 -1.66 2.30
C GLY A 168 9.22 -2.02 3.74
N ARG A 169 9.54 -3.24 4.15
CA ARG A 169 9.24 -3.67 5.53
C ARG A 169 10.05 -2.87 6.54
N GLU A 170 9.34 -2.33 7.54
CA GLU A 170 9.94 -1.67 8.68
C GLU A 170 9.61 -2.44 9.96
N VAL A 171 10.58 -2.54 10.86
CA VAL A 171 10.42 -3.19 12.16
C VAL A 171 10.79 -2.20 13.24
N GLN A 172 9.87 -1.98 14.17
CA GLN A 172 10.06 -1.06 15.27
C GLN A 172 9.82 -1.75 16.61
N PHE A 173 10.70 -1.51 17.57
CA PHE A 173 10.51 -1.93 18.95
C PHE A 173 10.37 -0.71 19.85
N ALA A 174 9.44 -0.77 20.79
CA ALA A 174 9.23 0.29 21.75
C ALA A 174 9.07 -0.28 23.17
N LEU A 175 9.61 0.44 24.14
CA LEU A 175 9.37 0.23 25.57
C LEU A 175 8.77 1.50 26.15
N LYS A 176 7.62 1.38 26.80
CA LYS A 176 6.93 2.49 27.45
C LYS A 176 6.74 2.18 28.93
N LEU A 177 7.24 3.05 29.79
CA LEU A 177 6.95 3.00 31.20
C LEU A 177 5.70 3.85 31.47
N VAL A 178 4.75 3.26 32.16
CA VAL A 178 3.49 3.91 32.58
C VAL A 178 3.45 3.89 34.10
N PHE A 179 3.29 5.04 34.71
CA PHE A 179 3.23 5.23 36.18
C PHE A 179 2.08 6.15 36.54
#